data_bcd1100b9ba1cb935462229c94d3bbdc
#
_entry.id   bcd1100b9ba1cb935462229c94d3bbdc
#
_cell.length_a   1.000
_cell.length_b   1.000
_cell.length_c   1.000
_cell.angle_alpha   90.00
_cell.angle_beta   90.00
_cell.angle_gamma   90.00
#
_symmetry.space_group_name_H-M   'P 1'
#
loop_
_entity.id
_entity.type
_entity.pdbx_description
1 polymer ?
#
loop_
_entity_poly.entity_id
_entity_poly.type
_entity_poly.pdbx_seq_one_letter_code
_entity_poly.pdbx_strand_id
1 'polypeptide(L)'
;ELRSPQEARANGGYFNGPTDVAWDPDGNIFVSDGYVNSRMVKFDKHGNFLMDWGSLGSEIGQFRLPHTMVVDRAGEVYVGDRSNSRIQVFDSDGKFLRVLLMNVPYPSDYQPPFTGINAERTGRGSTQPWAMCLTESTPQELWVSDADPGRIYRMALDGTILGWLGSSGRQ
;
A
#
# COMPACT_ATOMS: atom_id res chain seq x y z
N GLU A 1 6.77 26.09 5.67
CA GLU A 1 5.41 26.66 5.75
C GLU A 1 4.51 25.93 4.75
N LEU A 2 3.36 25.44 5.21
CA LEU A 2 2.39 24.78 4.32
C LEU A 2 1.84 25.83 3.33
N ARG A 3 1.85 25.50 2.05
CA ARG A 3 1.48 26.40 0.97
C ARG A 3 -0.03 26.71 0.95
N SER A 4 -0.37 27.85 0.41
CA SER A 4 -1.77 28.22 0.19
C SER A 4 -2.45 27.25 -0.82
N PRO A 5 -3.79 27.14 -0.81
CA PRO A 5 -4.51 26.33 -1.79
C PRO A 5 -4.24 26.70 -3.25
N GLN A 6 -3.87 27.95 -3.55
CA GLN A 6 -3.52 28.38 -4.90
C GLN A 6 -2.16 27.85 -5.35
N GLU A 7 -1.18 27.81 -4.44
CA GLU A 7 0.16 27.25 -4.71
C GLU A 7 0.13 25.72 -4.84
N ALA A 8 -0.77 25.06 -4.10
CA ALA A 8 -0.99 23.62 -4.24
C ALA A 8 -1.50 23.22 -5.64
N ARG A 9 -2.26 24.11 -6.31
CA ARG A 9 -2.74 23.88 -7.68
C ARG A 9 -1.62 23.81 -8.72
N ALA A 10 -0.56 24.59 -8.53
CA ALA A 10 0.54 24.65 -9.47
C ALA A 10 1.49 23.43 -9.39
N ASN A 11 1.42 22.65 -8.32
CA ASN A 11 2.40 21.64 -7.94
C ASN A 11 1.75 20.24 -7.78
N GLY A 12 1.22 19.67 -8.84
CA GLY A 12 0.74 18.29 -8.84
C GLY A 12 -0.77 18.11 -8.65
N GLY A 13 -1.52 19.21 -8.62
CA GLY A 13 -2.98 19.16 -8.52
C GLY A 13 -3.49 18.88 -7.10
N TYR A 14 -4.80 18.73 -6.97
CA TYR A 14 -5.45 18.44 -5.70
C TYR A 14 -5.39 16.96 -5.37
N PHE A 15 -5.17 16.66 -4.11
CA PHE A 15 -5.51 15.34 -3.58
C PHE A 15 -7.03 15.15 -3.59
N ASN A 16 -7.45 13.91 -3.85
CA ASN A 16 -8.86 13.54 -3.80
C ASN A 16 -9.01 12.20 -3.06
N GLY A 17 -9.06 12.29 -1.73
CA GLY A 17 -9.09 11.15 -0.83
C GLY A 17 -7.73 10.49 -0.64
N PRO A 18 -6.70 11.23 -0.17
CA PRO A 18 -5.41 10.62 0.18
C PRO A 18 -5.60 9.59 1.28
N THR A 19 -4.85 8.52 1.21
CA THR A 19 -5.00 7.34 2.06
C THR A 19 -3.85 7.17 3.05
N ASP A 20 -2.63 7.55 2.68
CA ASP A 20 -1.45 7.36 3.52
C ASP A 20 -0.32 8.33 3.16
N VAL A 21 0.65 8.47 4.06
CA VAL A 21 1.85 9.30 3.89
C VAL A 21 3.08 8.61 4.50
N ALA A 22 4.20 8.64 3.79
CA ALA A 22 5.47 8.09 4.26
C ALA A 22 6.65 8.99 3.84
N TRP A 23 7.82 8.74 4.42
CA TRP A 23 9.06 9.46 4.13
C TRP A 23 10.16 8.48 3.76
N ASP A 24 11.00 8.87 2.81
CA ASP A 24 12.25 8.17 2.57
C ASP A 24 13.37 8.64 3.54
N PRO A 25 14.54 7.97 3.56
CA PRO A 25 15.66 8.36 4.41
C PRO A 25 16.21 9.79 4.14
N ASP A 26 15.97 10.35 2.96
CA ASP A 26 16.39 11.70 2.58
C ASP A 26 15.37 12.78 3.03
N GLY A 27 14.23 12.33 3.55
CA GLY A 27 13.14 13.16 4.01
C GLY A 27 12.15 13.57 2.92
N ASN A 28 12.23 13.01 1.70
CA ASN A 28 11.19 13.21 0.71
C ASN A 28 9.87 12.58 1.16
N ILE A 29 8.77 13.22 0.80
CA ILE A 29 7.43 12.89 1.26
C ILE A 29 6.71 12.16 0.13
N PHE A 30 6.16 10.99 0.43
CA PHE A 30 5.31 10.23 -0.48
C PHE A 30 3.87 10.24 0.04
N VAL A 31 2.92 10.43 -0.85
CA VAL A 31 1.48 10.42 -0.54
C VAL A 31 0.77 9.45 -1.47
N SER A 32 0.00 8.53 -0.93
CA SER A 32 -0.94 7.75 -1.71
C SER A 32 -2.27 8.51 -1.83
N ASP A 33 -2.65 8.90 -3.04
CA ASP A 33 -3.89 9.61 -3.36
C ASP A 33 -4.90 8.60 -3.93
N GLY A 34 -5.39 7.71 -3.03
CA GLY A 34 -5.89 6.40 -3.39
C GLY A 34 -7.37 6.31 -3.71
N TYR A 35 -8.27 7.03 -2.99
CA TYR A 35 -9.71 6.78 -3.13
C TYR A 35 -10.28 7.19 -4.48
N VAL A 36 -9.78 8.25 -5.08
CA VAL A 36 -10.31 8.75 -6.36
C VAL A 36 -9.26 8.82 -7.45
N ASN A 37 -8.05 9.34 -7.11
CA ASN A 37 -7.03 9.61 -8.14
C ASN A 37 -6.18 8.38 -8.49
N SER A 38 -6.14 7.34 -7.64
CA SER A 38 -5.42 6.08 -7.90
C SER A 38 -3.96 6.28 -8.28
N ARG A 39 -3.25 7.18 -7.57
CA ARG A 39 -1.86 7.57 -7.85
C ARG A 39 -1.02 7.67 -6.58
N MET A 40 0.28 7.72 -6.77
CA MET A 40 1.29 8.11 -5.79
C MET A 40 1.84 9.47 -6.15
N VAL A 41 2.17 10.29 -5.15
CA VAL A 41 2.74 11.63 -5.34
C VAL A 41 3.97 11.78 -4.46
N LYS A 42 5.06 12.31 -5.01
CA LYS A 42 6.31 12.58 -4.31
C LYS A 42 6.58 14.08 -4.22
N PHE A 43 6.97 14.51 -3.03
CA PHE A 43 7.45 15.86 -2.74
C PHE A 43 8.85 15.79 -2.14
N ASP A 44 9.61 16.85 -2.27
CA ASP A 44 10.84 17.00 -1.49
C ASP A 44 10.51 17.26 -0.01
N LYS A 45 11.54 17.25 0.84
CA LYS A 45 11.41 17.50 2.28
C LYS A 45 10.89 18.90 2.65
N HIS A 46 10.81 19.81 1.69
CA HIS A 46 10.27 21.15 1.85
C HIS A 46 8.84 21.29 1.32
N GLY A 47 8.26 20.16 0.83
CA GLY A 47 6.91 20.11 0.26
C GLY A 47 6.81 20.61 -1.17
N ASN A 48 7.94 20.73 -1.92
CA ASN A 48 7.91 21.01 -3.34
C ASN A 48 7.55 19.72 -4.09
N PHE A 49 6.59 19.81 -5.01
CA PHE A 49 6.23 18.70 -5.89
C PHE A 49 7.43 18.27 -6.74
N LEU A 50 7.67 16.97 -6.78
CA LEU A 50 8.71 16.38 -7.62
C LEU A 50 8.09 15.60 -8.79
N MET A 51 7.19 14.68 -8.48
CA MET A 51 6.56 13.81 -9.49
C MET A 51 5.32 13.12 -8.95
N ASP A 52 4.53 12.53 -9.85
CA ASP A 52 3.52 11.54 -9.53
C ASP A 52 3.57 10.36 -10.51
N TRP A 53 3.00 9.23 -10.09
CA TRP A 53 2.85 8.05 -10.94
C TRP A 53 1.63 7.24 -10.56
N GLY A 54 1.19 6.38 -11.47
CA GLY A 54 0.02 5.55 -11.29
C GLY A 54 -1.22 6.10 -11.98
N SER A 55 -2.17 5.22 -12.18
CA SER A 55 -3.50 5.51 -12.74
C SER A 55 -4.46 4.40 -12.33
N LEU A 56 -5.76 4.61 -12.51
CA LEU A 56 -6.76 3.58 -12.23
C LEU A 56 -6.57 2.35 -13.15
N GLY A 57 -6.42 1.17 -12.56
CA GLY A 57 -6.34 -0.08 -13.31
C GLY A 57 -5.75 -1.24 -12.52
N SER A 58 -5.42 -2.33 -13.21
CA SER A 58 -4.86 -3.57 -12.64
C SER A 58 -3.49 -3.95 -13.21
N GLU A 59 -3.02 -3.26 -14.23
CA GLU A 59 -1.69 -3.50 -14.80
C GLU A 59 -0.57 -3.07 -13.84
N ILE A 60 0.67 -3.41 -14.18
CA ILE A 60 1.84 -2.93 -13.46
C ILE A 60 1.89 -1.39 -13.49
N GLY A 61 2.12 -0.77 -12.34
CA GLY A 61 2.12 0.68 -12.19
C GLY A 61 0.73 1.32 -12.14
N GLN A 62 -0.34 0.54 -12.32
CA GLN A 62 -1.71 1.00 -12.10
C GLN A 62 -2.20 0.56 -10.71
N PHE A 63 -3.15 1.30 -10.17
CA PHE A 63 -3.73 1.03 -8.85
C PHE A 63 -5.26 1.06 -8.92
N ARG A 64 -5.89 0.23 -8.12
CA ARG A 64 -7.35 0.31 -7.94
C ARG A 64 -7.72 0.99 -6.63
N LEU A 65 -6.91 0.82 -5.63
CA LEU A 65 -6.97 1.56 -4.37
C LEU A 65 -5.62 1.43 -3.64
N PRO A 66 -4.64 2.30 -3.92
CA PRO A 66 -3.42 2.41 -3.12
C PRO A 66 -3.84 2.94 -1.74
N HIS A 67 -3.92 2.04 -0.74
CA HIS A 67 -4.53 2.31 0.55
C HIS A 67 -3.52 2.58 1.66
N THR A 68 -2.35 1.99 1.55
CA THR A 68 -1.27 2.12 2.53
C THR A 68 0.08 2.05 1.83
N MET A 69 1.10 2.65 2.41
CA MET A 69 2.45 2.55 1.91
C MET A 69 3.49 2.63 3.02
N VAL A 70 4.67 2.12 2.74
CA VAL A 70 5.87 2.31 3.55
C VAL A 70 7.08 2.51 2.63
N VAL A 71 8.13 3.16 3.15
CA VAL A 71 9.41 3.31 2.45
C VAL A 71 10.49 2.69 3.32
N ASP A 72 11.30 1.80 2.73
CA ASP A 72 12.37 1.14 3.46
C ASP A 72 13.65 1.99 3.54
N ARG A 73 14.68 1.47 4.23
CA ARG A 73 15.97 2.16 4.38
C ARG A 73 16.76 2.31 3.07
N ALA A 74 16.43 1.51 2.06
CA ALA A 74 17.02 1.62 0.72
C ALA A 74 16.28 2.64 -0.17
N GLY A 75 15.15 3.19 0.30
CA GLY A 75 14.31 4.10 -0.45
C GLY A 75 13.30 3.40 -1.37
N GLU A 76 13.13 2.08 -1.24
CA GLU A 76 12.09 1.36 -1.99
C GLU A 76 10.70 1.65 -1.39
N VAL A 77 9.73 1.94 -2.26
CA VAL A 77 8.36 2.32 -1.91
C VAL A 77 7.43 1.13 -2.09
N TYR A 78 6.88 0.63 -1.00
CA TYR A 78 5.92 -0.48 -0.97
C TYR A 78 4.51 0.09 -0.93
N VAL A 79 3.69 -0.18 -1.92
CA VAL A 79 2.33 0.34 -2.06
C VAL A 79 1.32 -0.78 -1.96
N GLY A 80 0.49 -0.77 -0.93
CA GLY A 80 -0.61 -1.70 -0.75
C GLY A 80 -1.78 -1.36 -1.68
N ASP A 81 -1.83 -1.98 -2.83
CA ASP A 81 -2.88 -1.85 -3.84
C ASP A 81 -4.06 -2.75 -3.47
N ARG A 82 -4.85 -2.27 -2.51
CA ARG A 82 -5.85 -3.02 -1.75
C ARG A 82 -6.85 -3.75 -2.64
N SER A 83 -7.47 -3.04 -3.57
CA SER A 83 -8.54 -3.63 -4.41
C SER A 83 -8.00 -4.50 -5.56
N ASN A 84 -6.67 -4.52 -5.77
CA ASN A 84 -5.98 -5.48 -6.64
C ASN A 84 -5.30 -6.61 -5.86
N SER A 85 -5.46 -6.66 -4.53
CA SER A 85 -4.96 -7.76 -3.67
C SER A 85 -3.46 -8.00 -3.79
N ARG A 86 -2.67 -6.93 -3.87
CA ARG A 86 -1.22 -7.00 -4.06
C ARG A 86 -0.50 -5.84 -3.38
N ILE A 87 0.81 -6.00 -3.19
CA ILE A 87 1.71 -4.90 -2.88
C ILE A 87 2.60 -4.71 -4.10
N GLN A 88 2.68 -3.52 -4.64
CA GLN A 88 3.64 -3.17 -5.68
C GLN A 88 4.81 -2.43 -5.06
N VAL A 89 6.03 -2.77 -5.47
CA VAL A 89 7.25 -2.14 -5.00
C VAL A 89 7.88 -1.34 -6.12
N PHE A 90 8.26 -0.11 -5.81
CA PHE A 90 8.89 0.85 -6.72
C PHE A 90 10.20 1.35 -6.12
N ASP A 91 11.10 1.84 -6.96
CA ASP A 91 12.19 2.68 -6.47
C ASP A 91 11.68 4.11 -6.13
N SER A 92 12.57 4.93 -5.62
CA SER A 92 12.23 6.30 -5.21
C SER A 92 11.82 7.23 -6.37
N ASP A 93 12.04 6.80 -7.61
CA ASP A 93 11.67 7.52 -8.83
C ASP A 93 10.42 6.93 -9.50
N GLY A 94 9.68 6.07 -8.78
CA GLY A 94 8.43 5.49 -9.24
C GLY A 94 8.57 4.40 -10.30
N LYS A 95 9.78 3.90 -10.53
CA LYS A 95 10.00 2.76 -11.43
C LYS A 95 9.63 1.46 -10.73
N PHE A 96 8.78 0.68 -11.37
CA PHE A 96 8.36 -0.61 -10.85
C PHE A 96 9.53 -1.60 -10.68
N LEU A 97 9.58 -2.28 -9.54
CA LEU A 97 10.58 -3.29 -9.21
C LEU A 97 9.99 -4.70 -9.17
N ARG A 98 8.94 -4.92 -8.36
CA ARG A 98 8.33 -6.23 -8.14
C ARG A 98 6.93 -6.16 -7.54
N VAL A 99 6.22 -7.30 -7.55
CA VAL A 99 4.95 -7.50 -6.83
C VAL A 99 5.18 -8.46 -5.67
N LEU A 100 4.61 -8.15 -4.50
CA LEU A 100 4.52 -9.07 -3.38
C LEU A 100 3.06 -9.53 -3.23
N LEU A 101 2.89 -10.83 -2.98
CA LEU A 101 1.58 -11.45 -2.80
C LEU A 101 1.51 -12.14 -1.44
N MET A 102 0.39 -11.99 -0.76
CA MET A 102 0.12 -12.68 0.52
C MET A 102 -0.64 -13.99 0.27
N ASN A 103 -0.02 -14.91 -0.47
CA ASN A 103 -0.64 -16.14 -0.97
C ASN A 103 -0.64 -17.26 0.09
N VAL A 104 -1.20 -17.03 1.27
CA VAL A 104 -1.39 -18.09 2.27
C VAL A 104 -2.80 -18.68 2.15
N PRO A 105 -2.92 -19.97 1.88
CA PRO A 105 -4.24 -20.61 1.76
C PRO A 105 -5.09 -20.40 3.01
N TYR A 106 -6.40 -20.30 2.81
CA TYR A 106 -7.37 -20.28 3.90
C TYR A 106 -7.71 -21.70 4.33
N PRO A 107 -8.05 -21.93 5.61
CA PRO A 107 -8.69 -23.17 6.02
C PRO A 107 -9.94 -23.45 5.20
N SER A 108 -10.21 -24.73 4.93
CA SER A 108 -11.37 -25.15 4.09
C SER A 108 -12.73 -24.79 4.70
N ASP A 109 -12.77 -24.57 6.01
CA ASP A 109 -13.95 -24.19 6.80
C ASP A 109 -14.04 -22.68 7.03
N TYR A 110 -13.13 -21.89 6.44
CA TYR A 110 -13.13 -20.45 6.56
C TYR A 110 -14.44 -19.84 6.06
N GLN A 111 -15.07 -19.05 6.92
CA GLN A 111 -16.21 -18.22 6.57
C GLN A 111 -15.82 -16.74 6.65
N PRO A 112 -15.86 -15.98 5.55
CA PRO A 112 -15.53 -14.58 5.59
C PRO A 112 -16.46 -13.82 6.57
N PRO A 113 -15.91 -12.95 7.44
CA PRO A 113 -16.71 -12.24 8.44
C PRO A 113 -17.69 -11.22 7.84
N PHE A 114 -17.48 -10.84 6.59
CA PHE A 114 -18.32 -9.90 5.86
C PHE A 114 -18.93 -10.58 4.64
N THR A 115 -20.22 -10.93 4.71
CA THR A 115 -21.02 -11.40 3.59
C THR A 115 -21.58 -10.25 2.74
N GLY A 116 -20.81 -9.20 2.53
CA GLY A 116 -21.22 -8.01 1.78
C GLY A 116 -20.56 -7.91 0.41
N ILE A 117 -20.76 -6.79 -0.24
CA ILE A 117 -20.37 -6.39 -1.61
C ILE A 117 -18.95 -6.82 -2.05
N ASN A 118 -18.06 -7.15 -1.13
CA ASN A 118 -16.68 -7.54 -1.44
C ASN A 118 -16.48 -9.05 -1.62
N ALA A 119 -17.35 -9.90 -1.08
CA ALA A 119 -17.21 -11.36 -1.22
C ALA A 119 -17.40 -11.84 -2.67
N GLU A 120 -18.24 -11.15 -3.45
CA GLU A 120 -18.45 -11.44 -4.88
C GLU A 120 -17.36 -10.84 -5.77
N ARG A 121 -16.74 -9.72 -5.34
CA ARG A 121 -15.74 -8.99 -6.14
C ARG A 121 -14.33 -9.55 -6.03
N THR A 122 -13.99 -10.19 -4.93
CA THR A 122 -12.61 -10.60 -4.64
C THR A 122 -12.41 -12.11 -4.73
N GLY A 123 -13.48 -12.91 -4.83
CA GLY A 123 -13.39 -14.35 -4.72
C GLY A 123 -12.99 -14.79 -3.29
N ARG A 124 -13.21 -16.03 -2.95
CA ARG A 124 -12.72 -16.60 -1.68
C ARG A 124 -11.19 -16.58 -1.70
N GLY A 125 -10.58 -15.78 -0.83
CA GLY A 125 -9.14 -15.83 -0.60
C GLY A 125 -8.32 -14.72 -1.25
N SER A 126 -8.89 -13.58 -1.64
CA SER A 126 -8.08 -12.42 -2.02
C SER A 126 -7.70 -11.62 -0.79
N THR A 127 -6.42 -11.59 -0.50
CA THR A 127 -5.84 -10.76 0.55
C THR A 127 -5.93 -9.28 0.19
N GLN A 128 -6.26 -8.44 1.17
CA GLN A 128 -6.39 -6.99 0.97
C GLN A 128 -5.42 -6.25 1.90
N PRO A 129 -4.26 -5.79 1.42
CA PRO A 129 -3.34 -5.02 2.24
C PRO A 129 -4.02 -3.75 2.73
N TRP A 130 -4.27 -3.68 4.06
CA TRP A 130 -5.00 -2.59 4.68
C TRP A 130 -4.09 -1.57 5.33
N ALA A 131 -3.15 -2.03 6.15
CA ALA A 131 -2.11 -1.21 6.75
C ALA A 131 -0.78 -1.96 6.69
N MET A 132 0.31 -1.22 6.57
CA MET A 132 1.66 -1.75 6.53
C MET A 132 2.56 -0.99 7.50
N CYS A 133 3.56 -1.67 8.03
CA CYS A 133 4.68 -1.04 8.75
C CYS A 133 5.97 -1.83 8.53
N LEU A 134 7.09 -1.15 8.67
CA LEU A 134 8.42 -1.75 8.65
C LEU A 134 9.00 -1.82 10.07
N THR A 135 9.76 -2.87 10.34
CA THR A 135 10.48 -2.98 11.61
C THR A 135 11.75 -2.13 11.59
N GLU A 136 12.22 -1.78 12.79
CA GLU A 136 13.54 -1.15 12.98
C GLU A 136 14.69 -2.16 13.01
N SER A 137 14.39 -3.46 12.91
CA SER A 137 15.37 -4.55 12.92
C SER A 137 16.29 -4.55 11.68
N THR A 138 17.36 -5.32 11.75
CA THR A 138 18.23 -5.62 10.61
C THR A 138 18.34 -7.14 10.48
N PRO A 139 17.83 -7.75 9.40
CA PRO A 139 17.12 -7.11 8.27
C PRO A 139 15.77 -6.49 8.68
N GLN A 140 15.32 -5.47 7.93
CA GLN A 140 13.96 -4.97 8.08
C GLN A 140 12.94 -6.00 7.62
N GLU A 141 11.78 -5.99 8.25
CA GLU A 141 10.67 -6.85 7.91
C GLU A 141 9.43 -5.99 7.64
N LEU A 142 8.62 -6.44 6.70
CA LEU A 142 7.33 -5.83 6.36
C LEU A 142 6.21 -6.55 7.11
N TRP A 143 5.42 -5.80 7.87
CA TRP A 143 4.22 -6.29 8.50
C TRP A 143 2.99 -5.71 7.81
N VAL A 144 2.06 -6.58 7.44
CA VAL A 144 0.89 -6.23 6.63
C VAL A 144 -0.37 -6.74 7.29
N SER A 145 -1.30 -5.86 7.62
CA SER A 145 -2.63 -6.28 8.03
C SER A 145 -3.50 -6.56 6.81
N ASP A 146 -4.26 -7.63 6.91
CA ASP A 146 -5.21 -8.06 5.88
C ASP A 146 -6.63 -7.92 6.44
N ALA A 147 -7.47 -7.14 5.76
CA ALA A 147 -8.83 -6.90 6.21
C ALA A 147 -9.71 -8.17 6.15
N ASP A 148 -9.43 -9.07 5.23
CA ASP A 148 -10.11 -10.34 5.04
C ASP A 148 -9.08 -11.42 4.65
N PRO A 149 -8.71 -12.29 5.55
CA PRO A 149 -9.41 -12.90 6.67
C PRO A 149 -9.01 -12.41 8.07
N GLY A 150 -8.51 -11.20 8.22
CA GLY A 150 -8.12 -10.72 9.54
C GLY A 150 -6.80 -11.28 10.03
N ARG A 151 -5.83 -11.46 9.12
CA ARG A 151 -4.46 -11.86 9.43
C ARG A 151 -3.54 -10.65 9.46
N ILE A 152 -2.44 -10.80 10.19
CA ILE A 152 -1.29 -9.89 10.11
C ILE A 152 -0.12 -10.73 9.63
N TYR A 153 0.37 -10.44 8.44
CA TYR A 153 1.51 -11.13 7.83
C TYR A 153 2.82 -10.49 8.26
N ARG A 154 3.81 -11.32 8.54
CA ARG A 154 5.21 -10.96 8.71
C ARG A 154 5.96 -11.45 7.47
N MET A 155 6.62 -10.54 6.77
CA MET A 155 7.25 -10.81 5.48
C MET A 155 8.67 -10.26 5.44
N ALA A 156 9.55 -10.93 4.72
CA ALA A 156 10.80 -10.32 4.26
C ALA A 156 10.50 -9.31 3.14
N LEU A 157 11.43 -8.38 2.88
CA LEU A 157 11.25 -7.33 1.87
C LEU A 157 11.22 -7.85 0.43
N ASP A 158 11.66 -9.09 0.20
CA ASP A 158 11.53 -9.78 -1.08
C ASP A 158 10.17 -10.42 -1.32
N GLY A 159 9.29 -10.41 -0.31
CA GLY A 159 7.96 -11.01 -0.35
C GLY A 159 7.84 -12.38 0.28
N THR A 160 8.94 -12.96 0.76
CA THR A 160 8.90 -14.24 1.49
C THR A 160 8.07 -14.09 2.76
N ILE A 161 7.02 -14.91 2.91
CA ILE A 161 6.19 -14.92 4.12
C ILE A 161 6.92 -15.67 5.22
N LEU A 162 7.26 -14.96 6.29
CA LEU A 162 7.96 -15.50 7.46
C LEU A 162 6.98 -16.06 8.52
N GLY A 163 5.72 -15.66 8.45
CA GLY A 163 4.68 -16.12 9.35
C GLY A 163 3.47 -15.18 9.34
N TRP A 164 2.46 -15.51 10.13
CA TRP A 164 1.29 -14.66 10.32
C TRP A 164 0.69 -14.82 11.71
N LEU A 165 -0.07 -13.83 12.14
CA LEU A 165 -0.87 -13.81 13.35
C LEU A 165 -2.34 -13.66 12.99
N GLY A 166 -3.21 -14.17 13.86
CA GLY A 166 -4.64 -14.02 13.74
C GLY A 166 -5.30 -15.07 12.84
N SER A 167 -6.57 -15.22 13.05
CA SER A 167 -7.51 -15.93 12.20
C SER A 167 -8.82 -15.17 12.22
N SER A 168 -9.56 -15.21 11.14
CA SER A 168 -10.89 -14.60 11.14
C SER A 168 -11.79 -15.31 12.16
N GLY A 169 -12.55 -14.53 12.89
CA GLY A 169 -13.55 -15.00 13.82
C GLY A 169 -14.27 -13.84 14.48
N ARG A 170 -15.57 -14.03 14.78
CA ARG A 170 -16.26 -13.25 15.81
C ARG A 170 -16.11 -14.04 17.11
N GLN A 171 -15.62 -13.38 18.16
CA GLN A 171 -15.85 -13.88 19.52
C GLN A 171 -17.30 -13.68 19.89
#